data_7f080439ec62cfe1f090786e5339ef1c
#
_entry.id   7f080439ec62cfe1f090786e5339ef1c
#
_cell.length_a   1.000
_cell.length_b   1.000
_cell.length_c   1.000
_cell.angle_alpha   90.00
_cell.angle_beta   90.00
_cell.angle_gamma   90.00
#
_symmetry.space_group_name_H-M   'P 1'
#
loop_
_entity.id
_entity.type
_entity.pdbx_description
1 polymer ?
#
loop_
_entity_poly.entity_id
_entity_poly.type
_entity_poly.pdbx_seq_one_letter_code
_entity_poly.pdbx_strand_id
1 'polypeptide(L)'
;MTDAAAGETPPESTVLARPDDRIPSVLRFSTELVAWVATPWVLAGHSWLLAAASLVVLIGLPAVLSTPGDKNSVVIAVPGWVTVLMVLAELGAAVVSMWLLRPGWAAVAVTLLATVSVIAETPRRRWLLSSAGDVSPPRPRPVRRRP
;
A
#
# COMPACT_ATOMS: atom_id res chain seq x y z
N MET A 1 -14.91 -51.91 25.96
CA MET A 1 -15.69 -50.72 25.59
C MET A 1 -14.71 -49.57 25.65
N THR A 2 -14.07 -49.32 24.53
CA THR A 2 -13.02 -48.29 24.39
C THR A 2 -13.66 -47.12 23.64
N ASP A 3 -13.88 -46.08 24.40
CA ASP A 3 -14.42 -44.81 23.87
C ASP A 3 -13.29 -44.08 23.13
N ALA A 4 -13.40 -44.06 21.81
CA ALA A 4 -12.47 -43.33 20.98
C ALA A 4 -12.84 -41.81 21.06
N ALA A 5 -12.10 -41.07 21.88
CA ALA A 5 -12.14 -39.60 21.86
C ALA A 5 -11.74 -39.12 20.48
N ALA A 6 -12.72 -38.76 19.68
CA ALA A 6 -12.53 -38.06 18.42
C ALA A 6 -11.79 -36.76 18.72
N GLY A 7 -10.53 -36.67 18.29
CA GLY A 7 -9.75 -35.45 18.35
C GLY A 7 -10.39 -34.39 17.45
N GLU A 8 -11.12 -33.46 18.06
CA GLU A 8 -11.52 -32.22 17.38
C GLU A 8 -10.24 -31.48 16.98
N THR A 9 -9.91 -31.51 15.71
CA THR A 9 -8.93 -30.60 15.15
C THR A 9 -9.46 -29.17 15.39
N PRO A 10 -8.68 -28.30 16.06
CA PRO A 10 -9.09 -26.92 16.25
C PRO A 10 -9.42 -26.30 14.89
N PRO A 11 -10.47 -25.49 14.78
CA PRO A 11 -10.79 -24.83 13.53
C PRO A 11 -9.56 -24.07 13.08
N GLU A 12 -9.09 -24.43 11.89
CA GLU A 12 -7.99 -23.76 11.20
C GLU A 12 -8.34 -22.28 11.19
N SER A 13 -7.64 -21.52 12.02
CA SER A 13 -7.84 -20.08 12.13
C SER A 13 -7.82 -19.53 10.71
N THR A 14 -8.95 -19.02 10.26
CA THR A 14 -9.14 -18.44 8.95
C THR A 14 -8.22 -17.21 8.89
N VAL A 15 -6.95 -17.45 8.59
CA VAL A 15 -6.03 -16.39 8.21
C VAL A 15 -6.66 -15.81 6.96
N LEU A 16 -7.25 -14.62 7.07
CA LEU A 16 -7.84 -13.90 5.95
C LEU A 16 -6.79 -13.90 4.85
N ALA A 17 -7.00 -14.74 3.83
CA ALA A 17 -6.09 -14.86 2.71
C ALA A 17 -5.93 -13.46 2.12
N ARG A 18 -4.68 -13.04 1.95
CA ARG A 18 -4.36 -11.76 1.31
C ARG A 18 -5.02 -11.76 -0.07
N PRO A 19 -5.81 -10.74 -0.43
CA PRO A 19 -6.42 -10.66 -1.75
C PRO A 19 -5.35 -10.72 -2.84
N ASP A 20 -5.68 -11.32 -4.00
CA ASP A 20 -4.77 -11.32 -5.16
C ASP A 20 -4.59 -9.88 -5.67
N ASP A 21 -3.42 -9.30 -5.41
CA ASP A 21 -3.12 -7.88 -5.61
C ASP A 21 -2.44 -7.58 -6.96
N ARG A 22 -2.32 -8.55 -7.87
CA ARG A 22 -1.53 -8.37 -9.10
C ARG A 22 -2.06 -7.23 -9.97
N ILE A 23 -3.34 -7.25 -10.31
CA ILE A 23 -3.95 -6.20 -11.15
C ILE A 23 -3.97 -4.85 -10.42
N PRO A 24 -4.47 -4.75 -9.19
CA PRO A 24 -4.40 -3.50 -8.42
C PRO A 24 -2.98 -2.95 -8.28
N SER A 25 -1.98 -3.81 -8.05
CA SER A 25 -0.58 -3.39 -7.93
C SER A 25 -0.01 -2.83 -9.22
N VAL A 26 -0.34 -3.42 -10.38
CA VAL A 26 0.11 -2.89 -11.68
C VAL A 26 -0.53 -1.54 -11.97
N LEU A 27 -1.84 -1.38 -11.73
CA LEU A 27 -2.54 -0.10 -11.92
C LEU A 27 -1.95 1.00 -11.02
N ARG A 28 -1.73 0.67 -9.75
CA ARG A 28 -1.10 1.59 -8.80
C ARG A 28 0.29 1.97 -9.26
N PHE A 29 1.15 1.00 -9.58
CA PHE A 29 2.53 1.25 -10.03
C PHE A 29 2.56 2.11 -11.28
N SER A 30 1.64 1.90 -12.23
CA SER A 30 1.53 2.77 -13.41
C SER A 30 1.23 4.22 -13.03
N THR A 31 0.37 4.45 -12.03
CA THR A 31 0.06 5.80 -11.55
C THR A 31 1.23 6.40 -10.78
N GLU A 32 1.95 5.60 -9.98
CA GLU A 32 3.17 6.01 -9.29
C GLU A 32 4.24 6.47 -10.29
N LEU A 33 4.45 5.72 -11.39
CA LEU A 33 5.39 6.12 -12.46
C LEU A 33 5.03 7.48 -13.06
N VAL A 34 3.73 7.73 -13.28
CA VAL A 34 3.28 9.06 -13.75
C VAL A 34 3.60 10.13 -12.72
N ALA A 35 3.35 9.89 -11.43
CA ALA A 35 3.70 10.83 -10.36
C ALA A 35 5.20 11.15 -10.33
N TRP A 36 6.05 10.12 -10.45
CA TRP A 36 7.51 10.27 -10.39
C TRP A 36 8.09 11.03 -11.59
N VAL A 37 7.41 11.07 -12.71
CA VAL A 37 7.85 11.82 -13.89
C VAL A 37 7.18 13.19 -13.95
N ALA A 38 5.86 13.23 -13.85
CA ALA A 38 5.08 14.43 -14.06
C ALA A 38 5.28 15.48 -12.94
N THR A 39 5.35 15.04 -11.67
CA THR A 39 5.49 15.97 -10.54
C THR A 39 6.84 16.70 -10.56
N PRO A 40 7.99 16.01 -10.67
CA PRO A 40 9.26 16.72 -10.81
C PRO A 40 9.32 17.61 -12.04
N TRP A 41 8.70 17.21 -13.15
CA TRP A 41 8.67 18.01 -14.37
C TRP A 41 7.94 19.34 -14.15
N VAL A 42 6.77 19.32 -13.51
CA VAL A 42 6.05 20.54 -13.13
C VAL A 42 6.88 21.41 -12.19
N LEU A 43 7.49 20.82 -11.18
CA LEU A 43 8.24 21.52 -10.15
C LEU A 43 9.57 22.09 -10.67
N ALA A 44 10.18 21.45 -11.68
CA ALA A 44 11.40 21.93 -12.32
C ALA A 44 11.22 23.32 -12.97
N GLY A 45 10.00 23.63 -13.43
CA GLY A 45 9.67 24.96 -13.92
C GLY A 45 9.74 26.06 -12.84
N HIS A 46 9.72 25.69 -11.55
CA HIS A 46 9.83 26.59 -10.41
C HIS A 46 11.22 26.52 -9.76
N SER A 47 11.69 25.30 -9.51
CA SER A 47 12.99 25.05 -8.89
C SER A 47 13.41 23.60 -9.11
N TRP A 48 14.67 23.39 -9.54
CA TRP A 48 15.22 22.05 -9.66
C TRP A 48 15.37 21.35 -8.29
N LEU A 49 15.55 22.09 -7.20
CA LEU A 49 15.57 21.56 -5.84
C LEU A 49 14.22 20.98 -5.45
N LEU A 50 13.11 21.66 -5.81
CA LEU A 50 11.76 21.13 -5.57
C LEU A 50 11.51 19.87 -6.40
N ALA A 51 12.00 19.84 -7.64
CA ALA A 51 11.90 18.64 -8.46
C ALA A 51 12.67 17.46 -7.84
N ALA A 52 13.90 17.67 -7.41
CA ALA A 52 14.68 16.63 -6.74
C ALA A 52 14.05 16.20 -5.41
N ALA A 53 13.59 17.16 -4.59
CA ALA A 53 12.91 16.86 -3.34
C ALA A 53 11.63 16.06 -3.55
N SER A 54 10.85 16.35 -4.59
CA SER A 54 9.63 15.59 -4.90
C SER A 54 9.92 14.12 -5.21
N LEU A 55 11.02 13.81 -5.93
CA LEU A 55 11.44 12.43 -6.19
C LEU A 55 11.81 11.72 -4.88
N VAL A 56 12.59 12.39 -4.02
CA VAL A 56 12.97 11.82 -2.72
C VAL A 56 11.72 11.52 -1.88
N VAL A 57 10.74 12.40 -1.88
CA VAL A 57 9.50 12.21 -1.13
C VAL A 57 8.65 11.11 -1.74
N LEU A 58 8.37 11.15 -3.05
CA LEU A 58 7.47 10.21 -3.72
C LEU A 58 8.03 8.78 -3.78
N ILE A 59 9.34 8.62 -3.88
CA ILE A 59 9.97 7.29 -3.93
C ILE A 59 10.47 6.88 -2.54
N GLY A 60 11.13 7.79 -1.83
CA GLY A 60 11.80 7.49 -0.57
C GLY A 60 10.83 7.18 0.59
N LEU A 61 9.75 7.95 0.75
CA LEU A 61 8.80 7.70 1.83
C LEU A 61 8.14 6.31 1.71
N PRO A 62 7.54 5.91 0.57
CA PRO A 62 6.95 4.59 0.43
C PRO A 62 7.97 3.45 0.49
N ALA A 63 9.24 3.71 0.16
CA ALA A 63 10.30 2.70 0.26
C ALA A 63 10.68 2.41 1.71
N VAL A 64 10.70 3.43 2.57
CA VAL A 64 11.13 3.32 3.97
C VAL A 64 9.96 3.00 4.90
N LEU A 65 8.79 3.63 4.67
CA LEU A 65 7.60 3.49 5.51
C LEU A 65 6.69 2.40 4.95
N SER A 66 6.38 1.39 5.75
CA SER A 66 5.44 0.34 5.34
C SER A 66 4.72 -0.27 6.55
N THR A 67 3.50 -0.74 6.31
CA THR A 67 2.73 -1.43 7.33
C THR A 67 3.22 -2.88 7.47
N PRO A 68 3.43 -3.40 8.69
CA PRO A 68 3.76 -4.80 8.93
C PRO A 68 2.75 -5.74 8.25
N GLY A 69 3.25 -6.75 7.53
CA GLY A 69 2.41 -7.69 6.76
C GLY A 69 2.05 -7.23 5.35
N ASP A 70 2.29 -5.97 4.98
CA ASP A 70 2.08 -5.48 3.63
C ASP A 70 3.27 -5.75 2.70
N LYS A 71 4.49 -5.69 3.24
CA LYS A 71 5.74 -6.01 2.52
C LYS A 71 6.57 -7.04 3.31
N ASN A 72 7.43 -7.77 2.58
CA ASN A 72 8.33 -8.77 3.18
C ASN A 72 9.43 -8.14 4.06
N SER A 73 9.77 -6.89 3.81
CA SER A 73 10.75 -6.13 4.60
C SER A 73 10.14 -4.78 5.00
N VAL A 74 10.16 -4.49 6.29
CA VAL A 74 9.67 -3.23 6.86
C VAL A 74 10.86 -2.54 7.50
N VAL A 75 11.23 -1.36 6.99
CA VAL A 75 12.31 -0.56 7.58
C VAL A 75 11.77 0.25 8.77
N ILE A 76 10.68 0.98 8.55
CA ILE A 76 9.95 1.69 9.59
C ILE A 76 8.50 1.26 9.54
N ALA A 77 8.02 0.69 10.64
CA ALA A 77 6.64 0.26 10.77
C ALA A 77 5.72 1.48 10.97
N VAL A 78 4.71 1.60 10.10
CA VAL A 78 3.69 2.65 10.22
C VAL A 78 2.29 2.04 10.26
N PRO A 79 1.33 2.73 10.88
CA PRO A 79 -0.07 2.33 10.86
C PRO A 79 -0.61 2.27 9.43
N GLY A 80 -1.55 1.35 9.14
CA GLY A 80 -2.09 1.16 7.80
C GLY A 80 -2.72 2.41 7.17
N TRP A 81 -3.29 3.30 7.97
CA TRP A 81 -3.84 4.56 7.46
C TRP A 81 -2.75 5.48 6.88
N VAL A 82 -1.51 5.44 7.39
CA VAL A 82 -0.39 6.20 6.82
C VAL A 82 -0.05 5.67 5.43
N THR A 83 0.02 4.36 5.26
CA THR A 83 0.24 3.73 3.94
C THR A 83 -0.87 4.11 2.96
N VAL A 84 -2.12 4.11 3.39
CA VAL A 84 -3.25 4.57 2.55
C VAL A 84 -3.12 6.03 2.16
N LEU A 85 -2.75 6.91 3.10
CA LEU A 85 -2.51 8.33 2.81
C LEU A 85 -1.39 8.55 1.80
N MET A 86 -0.29 7.81 1.92
CA MET A 86 0.84 7.92 0.99
C MET A 86 0.43 7.54 -0.42
N VAL A 87 -0.27 6.42 -0.60
CA VAL A 87 -0.80 6.02 -1.90
C VAL A 87 -1.74 7.07 -2.48
N LEU A 88 -2.65 7.61 -1.66
CA LEU A 88 -3.55 8.68 -2.12
C LEU A 88 -2.81 9.97 -2.50
N ALA A 89 -1.75 10.31 -1.77
CA ALA A 89 -0.92 11.47 -2.09
C ALA A 89 -0.19 11.28 -3.43
N GLU A 90 0.32 10.08 -3.72
CA GLU A 90 0.95 9.76 -5.01
C GLU A 90 -0.05 9.82 -6.17
N LEU A 91 -1.24 9.22 -5.99
CA LEU A 91 -2.29 9.31 -7.00
C LEU A 91 -2.72 10.77 -7.24
N GLY A 92 -2.87 11.54 -6.17
CA GLY A 92 -3.18 12.96 -6.24
C GLY A 92 -2.08 13.77 -6.97
N ALA A 93 -0.81 13.49 -6.66
CA ALA A 93 0.33 14.12 -7.31
C ALA A 93 0.34 13.83 -8.82
N ALA A 94 0.09 12.57 -9.23
CA ALA A 94 0.00 12.18 -10.64
C ALA A 94 -1.10 12.97 -11.36
N VAL A 95 -2.31 12.98 -10.81
CA VAL A 95 -3.46 13.68 -11.42
C VAL A 95 -3.22 15.16 -11.51
N VAL A 96 -2.85 15.83 -10.41
CA VAL A 96 -2.62 17.27 -10.38
C VAL A 96 -1.51 17.67 -11.35
N SER A 97 -0.40 16.95 -11.36
CA SER A 97 0.72 17.26 -12.25
C SER A 97 0.34 17.12 -13.72
N MET A 98 -0.45 16.11 -14.08
CA MET A 98 -0.91 15.96 -15.46
C MET A 98 -1.88 17.06 -15.89
N TRP A 99 -2.75 17.53 -15.01
CA TRP A 99 -3.61 18.69 -15.30
C TRP A 99 -2.81 19.97 -15.46
N LEU A 100 -1.69 20.13 -14.77
CA LEU A 100 -0.80 21.30 -14.91
C LEU A 100 0.05 21.24 -16.18
N LEU A 101 0.48 20.04 -16.61
CA LEU A 101 1.36 19.88 -17.77
C LEU A 101 0.67 20.07 -19.12
N ARG A 102 -0.66 19.88 -19.19
CA ARG A 102 -1.42 19.91 -20.46
C ARG A 102 -0.77 19.09 -21.61
N PRO A 103 -1.32 17.96 -21.98
CA PRO A 103 -2.52 17.89 -22.80
C PRO A 103 -3.70 17.28 -22.02
N GLY A 104 -4.89 17.90 -22.18
CA GLY A 104 -6.10 17.51 -21.44
C GLY A 104 -6.48 16.02 -21.56
N TRP A 105 -6.26 15.38 -22.72
CA TRP A 105 -6.53 13.96 -22.90
C TRP A 105 -5.69 13.07 -21.99
N ALA A 106 -4.40 13.41 -21.79
CA ALA A 106 -3.52 12.66 -20.89
C ALA A 106 -3.92 12.84 -19.42
N ALA A 107 -4.33 14.07 -19.03
CA ALA A 107 -4.85 14.36 -17.70
C ALA A 107 -6.13 13.55 -17.42
N VAL A 108 -7.05 13.45 -18.39
CA VAL A 108 -8.25 12.60 -18.28
C VAL A 108 -7.87 11.13 -18.17
N ALA A 109 -6.95 10.63 -19.01
CA ALA A 109 -6.51 9.24 -18.96
C ALA A 109 -5.90 8.88 -17.61
N VAL A 110 -5.03 9.75 -17.04
CA VAL A 110 -4.43 9.52 -15.72
C VAL A 110 -5.46 9.63 -14.61
N THR A 111 -6.44 10.52 -14.72
CA THR A 111 -7.53 10.62 -13.74
C THR A 111 -8.38 9.33 -13.74
N LEU A 112 -8.70 8.79 -14.91
CA LEU A 112 -9.39 7.51 -15.01
C LEU A 112 -8.55 6.36 -14.44
N LEU A 113 -7.27 6.28 -14.77
CA LEU A 113 -6.34 5.28 -14.23
C LEU A 113 -6.29 5.35 -12.71
N ALA A 114 -6.13 6.54 -12.15
CA ALA A 114 -6.12 6.76 -10.70
C ALA A 114 -7.44 6.33 -10.04
N THR A 115 -8.58 6.66 -10.67
CA THR A 115 -9.91 6.28 -10.16
C THR A 115 -10.06 4.77 -10.14
N VAL A 116 -9.71 4.09 -11.23
CA VAL A 116 -9.75 2.61 -11.32
C VAL A 116 -8.82 1.99 -10.27
N SER A 117 -7.61 2.53 -10.08
CA SER A 117 -6.67 2.08 -9.05
C SER A 117 -7.27 2.20 -7.65
N VAL A 118 -7.90 3.34 -7.33
CA VAL A 118 -8.60 3.55 -6.04
C VAL A 118 -9.68 2.49 -5.81
N ILE A 119 -10.49 2.21 -6.82
CA ILE A 119 -11.58 1.23 -6.72
C ILE A 119 -11.02 -0.18 -6.57
N ALA A 120 -10.04 -0.55 -7.39
CA ALA A 120 -9.42 -1.88 -7.37
C ALA A 120 -8.69 -2.18 -6.04
N GLU A 121 -8.12 -1.17 -5.39
CA GLU A 121 -7.44 -1.31 -4.09
C GLU A 121 -8.39 -1.26 -2.87
N THR A 122 -9.67 -1.05 -3.05
CA THR A 122 -10.63 -0.95 -1.92
C THR A 122 -10.55 -2.14 -0.95
N PRO A 123 -10.44 -3.41 -1.38
CA PRO A 123 -10.32 -4.53 -0.46
C PRO A 123 -9.05 -4.44 0.40
N ARG A 124 -7.91 -4.10 -0.22
CA ARG A 124 -6.63 -3.93 0.49
C ARG A 124 -6.66 -2.77 1.49
N ARG A 125 -7.26 -1.65 1.12
CA ARG A 125 -7.40 -0.50 2.02
C ARG A 125 -8.25 -0.84 3.25
N ARG A 126 -9.36 -1.55 3.05
CA ARG A 126 -10.18 -2.04 4.16
C ARG A 126 -9.38 -2.94 5.09
N TRP A 127 -8.58 -3.84 4.54
CA TRP A 127 -7.68 -4.70 5.31
C TRP A 127 -6.63 -3.89 6.09
N LEU A 128 -5.95 -2.94 5.46
CA LEU A 128 -4.97 -2.05 6.10
C LEU A 128 -5.60 -1.22 7.24
N LEU A 129 -6.81 -0.74 7.06
CA LEU A 129 -7.51 0.06 8.06
C LEU A 129 -8.03 -0.80 9.21
N SER A 130 -8.41 -2.06 8.99
CA SER A 130 -8.83 -3.00 10.04
C SER A 130 -7.63 -3.52 10.85
N SER A 131 -6.49 -3.77 10.21
CA SER A 131 -5.26 -4.22 10.88
C SER A 131 -4.57 -3.12 11.69
N ALA A 132 -4.93 -1.86 11.49
CA ALA A 132 -4.34 -0.72 12.20
C ALA A 132 -4.61 -0.73 13.73
N GLY A 133 -5.56 -1.54 14.19
CA GLY A 133 -5.87 -1.68 15.62
C GLY A 133 -5.07 -2.76 16.35
N ASP A 134 -4.41 -3.66 15.64
CA ASP A 134 -3.78 -4.85 16.24
C ASP A 134 -2.25 -4.83 16.09
N VAL A 135 -1.62 -3.75 16.57
CA VAL A 135 -0.16 -3.71 16.82
C VAL A 135 0.12 -4.38 18.17
N SER A 136 -0.49 -5.53 18.42
CA SER A 136 -0.11 -6.37 19.55
C SER A 136 1.20 -7.09 19.20
N PRO A 137 2.24 -7.01 20.03
CA PRO A 137 3.44 -7.77 19.80
C PRO A 137 3.11 -9.27 19.70
N PRO A 138 3.82 -10.04 18.85
CA PRO A 138 3.59 -11.46 18.70
C PRO A 138 3.59 -12.11 20.09
N ARG A 139 2.50 -12.76 20.47
CA ARG A 139 2.46 -13.51 21.74
C ARG A 139 3.58 -14.53 21.70
N PRO A 140 4.47 -14.58 22.74
CA PRO A 140 5.52 -15.59 22.81
C PRO A 140 4.86 -16.96 22.67
N ARG A 141 5.32 -17.76 21.69
CA ARG A 141 4.86 -19.14 21.54
C ARG A 141 5.11 -19.86 22.87
N PRO A 142 4.11 -20.55 23.46
CA PRO A 142 4.35 -21.32 24.65
C PRO A 142 5.44 -22.36 24.34
N VAL A 143 6.53 -22.29 25.10
CA VAL A 143 7.60 -23.29 25.03
C VAL A 143 6.98 -24.63 25.44
N ARG A 144 6.74 -25.49 24.45
CA ARG A 144 6.29 -26.86 24.68
C ARG A 144 7.43 -27.54 25.44
N ARG A 145 7.32 -27.63 26.77
CA ARG A 145 8.19 -28.48 27.54
C ARG A 145 7.94 -29.91 27.06
N ARG A 146 8.92 -30.51 26.40
CA ARG A 146 8.90 -31.95 26.14
C ARG A 146 9.04 -32.65 27.49
N PRO A 147 8.25 -33.71 27.74
CA PRO A 147 8.41 -34.58 28.91
C PRO A 147 9.74 -35.33 28.87
#